data_478fc8d1303a246a5641cfdabbad6b0a
#
_entry.id   478fc8d1303a246a5641cfdabbad6b0a
#
_cell.length_a   1.000
_cell.length_b   1.000
_cell.length_c   1.000
_cell.angle_alpha   90.00
_cell.angle_beta   90.00
_cell.angle_gamma   90.00
#
_symmetry.space_group_name_H-M   'P 1'
#
loop_
_entity.id
_entity.type
_entity.pdbx_description
1 polymer ?
#
loop_
_entity_poly.entity_id
_entity_poly.type
_entity_poly.pdbx_seq_one_letter_code
_entity_poly.pdbx_strand_id
1 'polypeptide(L)'
;LGANKLVDITKNLDPANMQNLGGGKLVDIAKTLPPDAMKDLGGAKLVDMTKTMDPTNIAALGSDKAADIAKNLNDDNFKDLGGNKVATMAKVMGGDTLKEIGSEKAKGMAKAMEKDDIQTLASDQIVGLASGIDSKQITDLGSDKLVTMVDKIDVDDVKSLGTDSLSSMMSGVQGTQIADLKDDKKVSIVDNLGANFFNADKASLD
;
A
#
# COMPACT_ATOMS: atom_id res chain seq x y z
N LEU A 1 8.60 26.41 -17.79
CA LEU A 1 9.81 26.07 -17.02
C LEU A 1 10.16 24.61 -17.32
N GLY A 2 11.44 24.34 -17.65
CA GLY A 2 11.89 22.96 -17.83
C GLY A 2 11.90 22.19 -16.50
N ALA A 3 11.83 20.83 -16.58
CA ALA A 3 11.74 19.96 -15.40
C ALA A 3 12.85 20.23 -14.36
N ASN A 4 14.11 20.42 -14.80
CA ASN A 4 15.24 20.67 -13.91
C ASN A 4 15.06 21.95 -13.08
N LYS A 5 14.62 23.04 -13.70
CA LYS A 5 14.34 24.29 -12.98
C LYS A 5 13.20 24.12 -11.98
N LEU A 6 12.20 23.32 -12.33
CA LEU A 6 11.08 23.04 -11.45
C LEU A 6 11.53 22.20 -10.25
N VAL A 7 12.41 21.22 -10.45
CA VAL A 7 13.06 20.46 -9.38
C VAL A 7 13.84 21.40 -8.44
N ASP A 8 14.69 22.28 -8.99
CA ASP A 8 15.49 23.21 -8.18
C ASP A 8 14.62 24.14 -7.36
N ILE A 9 13.55 24.68 -7.94
CA ILE A 9 12.59 25.52 -7.22
C ILE A 9 11.94 24.71 -6.10
N THR A 10 11.44 23.52 -6.41
CA THR A 10 10.72 22.68 -5.45
C THR A 10 11.62 22.22 -4.30
N LYS A 11 12.88 21.88 -4.57
CA LYS A 11 13.87 21.56 -3.53
C LYS A 11 14.07 22.68 -2.52
N ASN A 12 14.02 23.92 -2.98
CA ASN A 12 14.25 25.11 -2.15
C ASN A 12 12.98 25.60 -1.42
N LEU A 13 11.80 25.05 -1.72
CA LEU A 13 10.60 25.36 -0.96
C LEU A 13 10.66 24.68 0.41
N ASP A 14 10.46 25.43 1.47
CA ASP A 14 10.20 24.89 2.79
C ASP A 14 8.74 24.40 2.91
N PRO A 15 8.37 23.61 3.93
CA PRO A 15 7.02 23.12 4.11
C PRO A 15 5.96 24.23 4.21
N ALA A 16 6.29 25.39 4.80
CA ALA A 16 5.36 26.51 4.92
C ALA A 16 5.06 27.13 3.55
N ASN A 17 6.07 27.29 2.71
CA ASN A 17 5.92 27.76 1.35
C ASN A 17 5.15 26.77 0.47
N MET A 18 5.33 25.45 0.68
CA MET A 18 4.51 24.43 0.03
C MET A 18 3.04 24.52 0.41
N GLN A 19 2.75 24.73 1.71
CA GLN A 19 1.39 24.96 2.17
C GLN A 19 0.77 26.21 1.53
N ASN A 20 1.52 27.30 1.42
CA ASN A 20 1.09 28.53 0.77
C ASN A 20 0.80 28.35 -0.73
N LEU A 21 1.55 27.49 -1.41
CA LEU A 21 1.25 27.11 -2.81
C LEU A 21 -0.08 26.40 -2.93
N GLY A 22 -0.40 25.58 -1.96
CA GLY A 22 -1.61 24.75 -1.91
C GLY A 22 -1.50 23.47 -2.74
N GLY A 23 -2.29 22.47 -2.35
CA GLY A 23 -2.25 21.11 -2.91
C GLY A 23 -2.43 21.05 -4.43
N GLY A 24 -3.34 21.85 -4.99
CA GLY A 24 -3.59 21.86 -6.43
C GLY A 24 -2.37 22.24 -7.26
N LYS A 25 -1.63 23.27 -6.86
CA LYS A 25 -0.38 23.64 -7.56
C LYS A 25 0.73 22.59 -7.39
N LEU A 26 0.77 21.93 -6.23
CA LEU A 26 1.72 20.82 -6.02
C LEU A 26 1.39 19.61 -6.89
N VAL A 27 0.09 19.33 -7.14
CA VAL A 27 -0.33 18.33 -8.14
C VAL A 27 0.15 18.71 -9.53
N ASP A 28 -0.01 19.97 -9.96
CA ASP A 28 0.45 20.43 -11.28
C ASP A 28 1.97 20.28 -11.42
N ILE A 29 2.72 20.62 -10.36
CA ILE A 29 4.16 20.40 -10.30
C ILE A 29 4.47 18.91 -10.47
N ALA A 30 3.86 18.04 -9.65
CA ALA A 30 4.10 16.60 -9.69
C ALA A 30 3.79 15.99 -11.06
N LYS A 31 2.69 16.41 -11.70
CA LYS A 31 2.31 15.96 -13.05
C LYS A 31 3.31 16.36 -14.12
N THR A 32 3.94 17.52 -13.96
CA THR A 32 4.92 18.03 -14.93
C THR A 32 6.28 17.34 -14.78
N LEU A 33 6.61 16.79 -13.61
CA LEU A 33 7.89 16.15 -13.36
C LEU A 33 7.94 14.74 -13.96
N PRO A 34 8.96 14.40 -14.75
CA PRO A 34 9.21 13.01 -15.14
C PRO A 34 9.71 12.18 -13.92
N PRO A 35 9.67 10.84 -13.98
CA PRO A 35 10.07 9.97 -12.87
C PRO A 35 11.48 10.27 -12.32
N ASP A 36 12.46 10.49 -13.19
CA ASP A 36 13.83 10.82 -12.78
C ASP A 36 13.89 12.13 -11.98
N ALA A 37 13.13 13.14 -12.40
CA ALA A 37 13.06 14.41 -11.67
C ALA A 37 12.37 14.25 -10.30
N MET A 38 11.40 13.35 -10.15
CA MET A 38 10.83 12.99 -8.85
C MET A 38 11.86 12.32 -7.95
N LYS A 39 12.66 11.42 -8.48
CA LYS A 39 13.79 10.81 -7.76
C LYS A 39 14.78 11.87 -7.28
N ASP A 40 15.08 12.86 -8.10
CA ASP A 40 15.98 13.96 -7.75
C ASP A 40 15.44 14.85 -6.62
N LEU A 41 14.11 14.99 -6.49
CA LEU A 41 13.51 15.69 -5.34
C LEU A 41 13.82 14.99 -4.01
N GLY A 42 13.88 13.68 -4.02
CA GLY A 42 14.10 12.86 -2.84
C GLY A 42 12.84 12.65 -1.99
N GLY A 43 12.84 11.55 -1.21
CA GLY A 43 11.66 11.11 -0.45
C GLY A 43 11.12 12.15 0.53
N ALA A 44 11.98 12.84 1.28
CA ALA A 44 11.54 13.85 2.25
C ALA A 44 10.75 14.99 1.58
N LYS A 45 11.20 15.46 0.43
CA LYS A 45 10.52 16.53 -0.30
C LYS A 45 9.19 16.07 -0.91
N LEU A 46 9.14 14.82 -1.38
CA LEU A 46 7.90 14.20 -1.85
C LEU A 46 6.90 14.01 -0.70
N VAL A 47 7.36 13.70 0.51
CA VAL A 47 6.52 13.67 1.71
C VAL A 47 5.93 15.04 2.00
N ASP A 48 6.75 16.10 2.04
CA ASP A 48 6.26 17.48 2.29
C ASP A 48 5.19 17.89 1.28
N MET A 49 5.42 17.60 -0.01
CA MET A 49 4.44 17.85 -1.07
C MET A 49 3.13 17.08 -0.83
N THR A 50 3.22 15.77 -0.55
CA THR A 50 2.05 14.91 -0.39
C THR A 50 1.30 15.22 0.90
N LYS A 51 1.98 15.62 1.99
CA LYS A 51 1.34 16.08 3.22
C LYS A 51 0.44 17.31 2.99
N THR A 52 0.83 18.19 2.08
CA THR A 52 0.07 19.39 1.74
C THR A 52 -1.17 19.10 0.88
N MET A 53 -1.17 17.96 0.18
CA MET A 53 -2.28 17.53 -0.67
C MET A 53 -3.42 16.95 0.18
N ASP A 54 -4.65 17.36 -0.05
CA ASP A 54 -5.86 16.69 0.44
C ASP A 54 -6.17 15.42 -0.39
N PRO A 55 -7.14 14.58 0.00
CA PRO A 55 -7.50 13.38 -0.76
C PRO A 55 -7.88 13.65 -2.22
N THR A 56 -8.55 14.77 -2.50
CA THR A 56 -8.94 15.17 -3.87
C THR A 56 -7.70 15.49 -4.71
N ASN A 57 -6.72 16.16 -4.12
CA ASN A 57 -5.45 16.47 -4.76
C ASN A 57 -4.64 15.19 -5.04
N ILE A 58 -4.58 14.26 -4.09
CA ILE A 58 -3.92 12.97 -4.28
C ILE A 58 -4.60 12.18 -5.41
N ALA A 59 -5.94 12.15 -5.43
CA ALA A 59 -6.70 11.52 -6.51
C ALA A 59 -6.41 12.17 -7.89
N ALA A 60 -6.25 13.48 -7.91
CA ALA A 60 -5.93 14.21 -9.12
C ALA A 60 -4.52 13.89 -9.69
N LEU A 61 -3.61 13.34 -8.91
CA LEU A 61 -2.29 12.87 -9.42
C LEU A 61 -2.47 11.80 -10.52
N GLY A 62 -3.43 10.89 -10.34
CA GLY A 62 -3.57 9.69 -11.15
C GLY A 62 -2.62 8.57 -10.75
N SER A 63 -2.90 7.35 -11.22
CA SER A 63 -2.19 6.13 -10.81
C SER A 63 -0.68 6.22 -11.01
N ASP A 64 -0.24 6.62 -12.20
CA ASP A 64 1.19 6.63 -12.55
C ASP A 64 1.99 7.59 -11.67
N LYS A 65 1.47 8.79 -11.40
CA LYS A 65 2.17 9.78 -10.56
C LYS A 65 2.17 9.40 -9.08
N ALA A 66 1.08 8.82 -8.60
CA ALA A 66 1.03 8.27 -7.25
C ALA A 66 2.06 7.13 -7.08
N ALA A 67 2.21 6.27 -8.09
CA ALA A 67 3.23 5.21 -8.12
C ALA A 67 4.66 5.78 -8.20
N ASP A 68 4.89 6.78 -9.05
CA ASP A 68 6.19 7.46 -9.14
C ASP A 68 6.61 8.05 -7.79
N ILE A 69 5.69 8.68 -7.07
CA ILE A 69 5.93 9.17 -5.71
C ILE A 69 6.25 7.99 -4.79
N ALA A 70 5.38 6.97 -4.73
CA ALA A 70 5.54 5.82 -3.84
C ALA A 70 6.88 5.08 -4.05
N LYS A 71 7.31 4.91 -5.29
CA LYS A 71 8.60 4.28 -5.64
C LYS A 71 9.82 5.03 -5.08
N ASN A 72 9.69 6.33 -4.81
CA ASN A 72 10.76 7.16 -4.25
C ASN A 72 10.67 7.36 -2.73
N LEU A 73 9.67 6.78 -2.05
CA LEU A 73 9.54 6.79 -0.60
C LEU A 73 10.17 5.54 0.03
N ASN A 74 10.65 5.65 1.26
CA ASN A 74 11.06 4.54 2.12
C ASN A 74 10.05 4.34 3.26
N ASP A 75 10.28 3.36 4.13
CA ASP A 75 9.39 3.03 5.24
C ASP A 75 9.16 4.23 6.17
N ASP A 76 10.21 5.00 6.50
CA ASP A 76 10.09 6.19 7.35
C ASP A 76 9.26 7.27 6.68
N ASN A 77 9.40 7.44 5.36
CA ASN A 77 8.60 8.38 4.57
C ASN A 77 7.12 7.98 4.56
N PHE A 78 6.78 6.71 4.37
CA PHE A 78 5.39 6.23 4.44
C PHE A 78 4.80 6.43 5.84
N LYS A 79 5.57 6.13 6.88
CA LYS A 79 5.16 6.37 8.27
C LYS A 79 4.93 7.86 8.53
N ASP A 80 5.80 8.72 8.03
CA ASP A 80 5.68 10.18 8.17
C ASP A 80 4.49 10.76 7.41
N LEU A 81 4.10 10.19 6.27
CA LEU A 81 2.87 10.54 5.55
C LEU A 81 1.62 10.22 6.36
N GLY A 82 1.65 9.14 7.12
CA GLY A 82 0.53 8.60 7.88
C GLY A 82 -0.42 7.73 7.04
N GLY A 83 -1.05 6.78 7.71
CA GLY A 83 -1.84 5.71 7.07
C GLY A 83 -2.94 6.22 6.15
N ASN A 84 -3.68 7.24 6.54
CA ASN A 84 -4.77 7.79 5.73
C ASN A 84 -4.30 8.28 4.35
N LYS A 85 -3.17 9.01 4.27
CA LYS A 85 -2.64 9.49 2.98
C LYS A 85 -2.07 8.34 2.16
N VAL A 86 -1.42 7.37 2.81
CA VAL A 86 -0.92 6.16 2.16
C VAL A 86 -2.08 5.33 1.59
N ALA A 87 -3.18 5.15 2.34
CA ALA A 87 -4.39 4.49 1.85
C ALA A 87 -5.01 5.25 0.67
N THR A 88 -5.04 6.59 0.72
CA THR A 88 -5.52 7.40 -0.41
C THR A 88 -4.65 7.20 -1.65
N MET A 89 -3.33 7.16 -1.50
CA MET A 89 -2.42 6.85 -2.62
C MET A 89 -2.67 5.43 -3.16
N ALA A 90 -2.84 4.44 -2.29
CA ALA A 90 -3.15 3.06 -2.69
C ALA A 90 -4.46 2.99 -3.51
N LYS A 91 -5.51 3.70 -3.10
CA LYS A 91 -6.77 3.79 -3.84
C LYS A 91 -6.59 4.36 -5.25
N VAL A 92 -5.77 5.38 -5.37
CA VAL A 92 -5.49 6.04 -6.67
C VAL A 92 -4.70 5.13 -7.60
N MET A 93 -3.77 4.37 -7.04
CA MET A 93 -2.93 3.46 -7.84
C MET A 93 -3.72 2.26 -8.39
N GLY A 94 -4.67 1.71 -7.63
CA GLY A 94 -5.37 0.47 -8.00
C GLY A 94 -4.51 -0.78 -7.84
N GLY A 95 -5.15 -1.96 -7.92
CA GLY A 95 -4.52 -3.24 -7.61
C GLY A 95 -3.30 -3.58 -8.48
N ASP A 96 -3.42 -3.42 -9.79
CA ASP A 96 -2.33 -3.76 -10.73
C ASP A 96 -1.08 -2.91 -10.48
N THR A 97 -1.25 -1.61 -10.30
CA THR A 97 -0.13 -0.70 -10.02
C THR A 97 0.51 -1.00 -8.67
N LEU A 98 -0.30 -1.31 -7.64
CA LEU A 98 0.19 -1.70 -6.31
C LEU A 98 1.03 -2.97 -6.35
N LYS A 99 0.66 -3.94 -7.18
CA LYS A 99 1.45 -5.16 -7.39
C LYS A 99 2.82 -4.87 -8.00
N GLU A 100 2.93 -3.83 -8.82
CA GLU A 100 4.13 -3.48 -9.60
C GLU A 100 5.05 -2.46 -8.94
N ILE A 101 4.65 -1.84 -7.80
CA ILE A 101 5.51 -0.81 -7.15
C ILE A 101 6.79 -1.37 -6.52
N GLY A 102 6.87 -2.68 -6.36
CA GLY A 102 7.99 -3.40 -5.75
C GLY A 102 7.76 -3.72 -4.27
N SER A 103 8.30 -4.88 -3.84
CA SER A 103 7.99 -5.49 -2.55
C SER A 103 8.24 -4.59 -1.35
N GLU A 104 9.40 -3.93 -1.29
CA GLU A 104 9.72 -3.03 -0.18
C GLU A 104 8.74 -1.84 -0.10
N LYS A 105 8.27 -1.33 -1.23
CA LYS A 105 7.31 -0.22 -1.26
C LYS A 105 5.91 -0.68 -0.86
N ALA A 106 5.44 -1.80 -1.39
CA ALA A 106 4.17 -2.40 -1.00
C ALA A 106 4.14 -2.70 0.51
N LYS A 107 5.21 -3.31 1.05
CA LYS A 107 5.37 -3.56 2.48
C LYS A 107 5.37 -2.26 3.30
N GLY A 108 6.14 -1.26 2.89
CA GLY A 108 6.22 0.03 3.57
C GLY A 108 4.85 0.73 3.63
N MET A 109 4.10 0.70 2.54
CA MET A 109 2.71 1.20 2.50
C MET A 109 1.81 0.44 3.45
N ALA A 110 1.82 -0.91 3.42
CA ALA A 110 0.99 -1.75 4.29
C ALA A 110 1.34 -1.55 5.78
N LYS A 111 2.63 -1.38 6.10
CA LYS A 111 3.08 -1.07 7.48
C LYS A 111 2.60 0.29 7.98
N ALA A 112 2.59 1.29 7.12
CA ALA A 112 2.19 2.65 7.48
C ALA A 112 0.68 2.81 7.69
N MET A 113 -0.14 1.96 7.06
CA MET A 113 -1.59 1.95 7.23
C MET A 113 -1.99 1.26 8.54
N GLU A 114 -2.94 1.84 9.27
CA GLU A 114 -3.60 1.20 10.39
C GLU A 114 -4.77 0.30 9.87
N LYS A 115 -5.37 -0.48 10.77
CA LYS A 115 -6.49 -1.37 10.45
C LYS A 115 -7.64 -0.62 9.74
N ASP A 116 -8.00 0.54 10.26
CA ASP A 116 -9.08 1.35 9.70
C ASP A 116 -8.74 1.87 8.29
N ASP A 117 -7.48 2.20 8.04
CA ASP A 117 -7.02 2.60 6.71
C ASP A 117 -7.15 1.45 5.70
N ILE A 118 -6.73 0.23 6.10
CA ILE A 118 -6.84 -0.99 5.28
C ILE A 118 -8.32 -1.28 4.97
N GLN A 119 -9.23 -1.12 5.92
CA GLN A 119 -10.66 -1.32 5.72
C GLN A 119 -11.27 -0.39 4.66
N THR A 120 -10.63 0.73 4.36
CA THR A 120 -11.09 1.66 3.32
C THR A 120 -10.69 1.25 1.90
N LEU A 121 -9.77 0.29 1.74
CA LEU A 121 -9.33 -0.22 0.45
C LEU A 121 -10.36 -1.15 -0.16
N ALA A 122 -10.40 -1.23 -1.49
CA ALA A 122 -11.17 -2.24 -2.21
C ALA A 122 -10.41 -3.58 -2.25
N SER A 123 -11.11 -4.66 -2.54
CA SER A 123 -10.56 -6.02 -2.60
C SER A 123 -9.36 -6.12 -3.56
N ASP A 124 -9.49 -5.61 -4.79
CA ASP A 124 -8.44 -5.61 -5.80
C ASP A 124 -7.17 -4.86 -5.34
N GLN A 125 -7.34 -3.77 -4.59
CA GLN A 125 -6.22 -2.99 -4.05
C GLN A 125 -5.47 -3.77 -2.95
N ILE A 126 -6.19 -4.49 -2.10
CA ILE A 126 -5.58 -5.33 -1.08
C ILE A 126 -4.85 -6.52 -1.73
N VAL A 127 -5.46 -7.14 -2.73
CA VAL A 127 -4.82 -8.21 -3.52
C VAL A 127 -3.55 -7.70 -4.19
N GLY A 128 -3.62 -6.53 -4.84
CA GLY A 128 -2.45 -5.91 -5.47
C GLY A 128 -1.33 -5.62 -4.46
N LEU A 129 -1.68 -5.04 -3.32
CA LEU A 129 -0.73 -4.72 -2.25
C LEU A 129 -0.07 -5.99 -1.69
N ALA A 130 -0.88 -7.00 -1.32
CA ALA A 130 -0.38 -8.26 -0.78
C ALA A 130 0.46 -9.05 -1.80
N SER A 131 0.03 -9.12 -3.06
CA SER A 131 0.77 -9.78 -4.14
C SER A 131 2.06 -9.03 -4.53
N GLY A 132 2.13 -7.74 -4.25
CA GLY A 132 3.32 -6.91 -4.46
C GLY A 132 4.40 -7.14 -3.40
N ILE A 133 4.05 -7.68 -2.22
CA ILE A 133 4.98 -7.97 -1.13
C ILE A 133 5.60 -9.36 -1.34
N ASP A 134 6.91 -9.48 -1.14
CA ASP A 134 7.55 -10.80 -1.09
C ASP A 134 6.88 -11.66 -0.01
N SER A 135 6.50 -12.89 -0.35
CA SER A 135 5.76 -13.79 0.55
C SER A 135 6.47 -13.99 1.90
N LYS A 136 7.82 -13.99 1.92
CA LYS A 136 8.60 -14.08 3.16
C LYS A 136 8.50 -12.86 4.07
N GLN A 137 8.06 -11.74 3.54
CA GLN A 137 7.94 -10.46 4.27
C GLN A 137 6.50 -10.13 4.66
N ILE A 138 5.52 -10.87 4.17
CA ILE A 138 4.10 -10.63 4.46
C ILE A 138 3.83 -10.71 5.97
N THR A 139 4.42 -11.67 6.67
CA THR A 139 4.24 -11.85 8.11
C THR A 139 4.76 -10.67 8.95
N ASP A 140 5.66 -9.85 8.41
CA ASP A 140 6.14 -8.62 9.06
C ASP A 140 5.05 -7.57 9.28
N LEU A 141 3.90 -7.70 8.62
CA LEU A 141 2.75 -6.81 8.79
C LEU A 141 2.04 -6.98 10.12
N GLY A 142 2.20 -8.16 10.74
CA GLY A 142 1.52 -8.53 11.98
C GLY A 142 0.10 -9.04 11.77
N SER A 143 -0.34 -9.87 12.70
CA SER A 143 -1.57 -10.67 12.60
C SER A 143 -2.83 -9.81 12.40
N ASP A 144 -2.96 -8.69 13.12
CA ASP A 144 -4.16 -7.84 13.06
C ASP A 144 -4.36 -7.18 11.67
N LYS A 145 -3.27 -6.77 11.03
CA LYS A 145 -3.37 -6.24 9.67
C LYS A 145 -3.65 -7.34 8.66
N LEU A 146 -2.99 -8.50 8.82
CA LEU A 146 -3.18 -9.63 7.93
C LEU A 146 -4.62 -10.15 7.96
N VAL A 147 -5.22 -10.34 9.14
CA VAL A 147 -6.63 -10.77 9.23
C VAL A 147 -7.57 -9.72 8.63
N THR A 148 -7.28 -8.43 8.82
CA THR A 148 -8.07 -7.36 8.22
C THR A 148 -7.99 -7.39 6.70
N MET A 149 -6.80 -7.61 6.14
CA MET A 149 -6.62 -7.76 4.69
C MET A 149 -7.38 -8.98 4.16
N VAL A 150 -7.23 -10.15 4.82
CA VAL A 150 -7.92 -11.38 4.42
C VAL A 150 -9.44 -11.21 4.48
N ASP A 151 -9.98 -10.63 5.56
CA ASP A 151 -11.43 -10.41 5.70
C ASP A 151 -11.97 -9.48 4.61
N LYS A 152 -11.18 -8.51 4.18
CA LYS A 152 -11.56 -7.49 3.21
C LYS A 152 -11.48 -7.94 1.75
N ILE A 153 -10.65 -8.95 1.43
CA ILE A 153 -10.57 -9.52 0.08
C ILE A 153 -11.89 -10.23 -0.24
N ASP A 154 -12.48 -9.98 -1.38
CA ASP A 154 -13.69 -10.68 -1.82
C ASP A 154 -13.38 -12.17 -2.07
N VAL A 155 -14.37 -13.04 -1.86
CA VAL A 155 -14.19 -14.50 -1.99
C VAL A 155 -13.65 -14.88 -3.38
N ASP A 156 -14.15 -14.23 -4.43
CA ASP A 156 -13.72 -14.48 -5.81
C ASP A 156 -12.28 -14.01 -6.07
N ASP A 157 -11.79 -13.04 -5.30
CA ASP A 157 -10.45 -12.47 -5.46
C ASP A 157 -9.37 -13.23 -4.68
N VAL A 158 -9.74 -14.11 -3.74
CA VAL A 158 -8.78 -14.89 -2.93
C VAL A 158 -7.79 -15.64 -3.82
N LYS A 159 -8.26 -16.24 -4.91
CA LYS A 159 -7.42 -16.95 -5.88
C LYS A 159 -6.38 -16.06 -6.58
N SER A 160 -6.66 -14.77 -6.68
CA SER A 160 -5.78 -13.80 -7.34
C SER A 160 -4.53 -13.45 -6.52
N LEU A 161 -4.52 -13.76 -5.21
CA LEU A 161 -3.34 -13.64 -4.36
C LEU A 161 -2.20 -14.58 -4.75
N GLY A 162 -2.51 -15.72 -5.36
CA GLY A 162 -1.58 -16.82 -5.52
C GLY A 162 -1.31 -17.58 -4.22
N THR A 163 -0.95 -18.85 -4.35
CA THR A 163 -0.82 -19.78 -3.20
C THR A 163 0.23 -19.31 -2.18
N ASP A 164 1.38 -18.81 -2.65
CA ASP A 164 2.48 -18.41 -1.76
C ASP A 164 2.12 -17.20 -0.89
N SER A 165 1.53 -16.15 -1.48
CA SER A 165 1.09 -14.98 -0.72
C SER A 165 -0.04 -15.32 0.24
N LEU A 166 -1.02 -16.08 -0.20
CA LEU A 166 -2.14 -16.52 0.65
C LEU A 166 -1.66 -17.39 1.82
N SER A 167 -0.77 -18.37 1.56
CA SER A 167 -0.17 -19.21 2.59
C SER A 167 0.60 -18.37 3.62
N SER A 168 1.41 -17.42 3.15
CA SER A 168 2.17 -16.53 4.03
C SER A 168 1.27 -15.61 4.86
N MET A 169 0.20 -15.06 4.28
CA MET A 169 -0.79 -14.30 5.02
C MET A 169 -1.43 -15.14 6.12
N MET A 170 -1.90 -16.35 5.79
CA MET A 170 -2.57 -17.24 6.74
C MET A 170 -1.65 -17.72 7.84
N SER A 171 -0.37 -17.97 7.55
CA SER A 171 0.63 -18.33 8.58
C SER A 171 0.93 -17.20 9.57
N GLY A 172 0.71 -15.94 9.17
CA GLY A 172 0.85 -14.78 10.04
C GLY A 172 -0.41 -14.43 10.84
N VAL A 173 -1.56 -15.08 10.57
CA VAL A 173 -2.82 -14.85 11.29
C VAL A 173 -2.95 -15.85 12.44
N GLN A 174 -3.39 -15.40 13.61
CA GLN A 174 -3.59 -16.27 14.78
C GLN A 174 -4.82 -17.18 14.59
N GLY A 175 -4.76 -18.41 15.12
CA GLY A 175 -5.84 -19.38 14.97
C GLY A 175 -7.21 -18.89 15.44
N THR A 176 -7.27 -18.10 16.53
CA THR A 176 -8.51 -17.47 17.02
C THR A 176 -9.09 -16.49 16.01
N GLN A 177 -8.26 -15.72 15.32
CA GLN A 177 -8.69 -14.76 14.29
C GLN A 177 -9.17 -15.47 13.01
N ILE A 178 -8.58 -16.63 12.68
CA ILE A 178 -9.06 -17.49 11.57
C ILE A 178 -10.47 -18.00 11.88
N ALA A 179 -10.74 -18.35 13.14
CA ALA A 179 -12.06 -18.82 13.55
C ALA A 179 -13.16 -17.75 13.33
N ASP A 180 -12.81 -16.48 13.47
CA ASP A 180 -13.72 -15.33 13.31
C ASP A 180 -14.01 -14.96 11.84
N LEU A 181 -13.22 -15.47 10.88
CA LEU A 181 -13.49 -15.26 9.46
C LEU A 181 -14.85 -15.87 9.06
N LYS A 182 -15.51 -15.26 8.09
CA LYS A 182 -16.76 -15.80 7.52
C LYS A 182 -16.54 -17.19 6.89
N ASP A 183 -17.53 -18.05 6.96
CA ASP A 183 -17.41 -19.43 6.48
C ASP A 183 -17.14 -19.53 4.97
N ASP A 184 -17.76 -18.68 4.15
CA ASP A 184 -17.49 -18.60 2.73
C ASP A 184 -16.02 -18.22 2.42
N LYS A 185 -15.45 -17.34 3.23
CA LYS A 185 -14.04 -16.96 3.16
C LYS A 185 -13.13 -18.13 3.51
N LYS A 186 -13.45 -18.84 4.61
CA LYS A 186 -12.70 -20.05 5.03
C LYS A 186 -12.70 -21.10 3.93
N VAL A 187 -13.86 -21.37 3.32
CA VAL A 187 -13.98 -22.30 2.19
C VAL A 187 -13.09 -21.86 1.03
N SER A 188 -13.16 -20.59 0.61
CA SER A 188 -12.34 -20.10 -0.49
C SER A 188 -10.84 -20.22 -0.21
N ILE A 189 -10.40 -19.94 1.03
CA ILE A 189 -9.01 -20.11 1.46
C ILE A 189 -8.59 -21.58 1.38
N VAL A 190 -9.43 -22.51 1.89
CA VAL A 190 -9.15 -23.96 1.83
C VAL A 190 -9.06 -24.45 0.39
N ASP A 191 -9.97 -24.02 -0.47
CA ASP A 191 -9.98 -24.41 -1.89
C ASP A 191 -8.71 -23.96 -2.63
N ASN A 192 -8.18 -22.81 -2.26
CA ASN A 192 -6.97 -22.27 -2.91
C ASN A 192 -5.66 -22.80 -2.30
N LEU A 193 -5.61 -23.15 -1.02
CA LEU A 193 -4.43 -23.69 -0.34
C LEU A 193 -4.39 -25.21 -0.29
N GLY A 194 -5.53 -25.88 -0.48
CA GLY A 194 -5.73 -27.29 -0.27
C GLY A 194 -5.90 -27.67 1.21
N ALA A 195 -6.51 -28.85 1.46
CA ALA A 195 -6.89 -29.29 2.80
C ALA A 195 -5.69 -29.49 3.78
N ASN A 196 -4.50 -29.61 3.26
CA ASN A 196 -3.30 -29.86 4.06
C ASN A 196 -2.82 -28.67 4.89
N PHE A 197 -3.17 -27.44 4.51
CA PHE A 197 -2.77 -26.23 5.22
C PHE A 197 -3.38 -26.16 6.63
N PHE A 198 -4.64 -26.51 6.76
CA PHE A 198 -5.35 -26.47 8.06
C PHE A 198 -5.03 -27.64 8.98
N ASN A 199 -4.46 -28.74 8.45
CA ASN A 199 -4.02 -29.88 9.24
C ASN A 199 -2.64 -29.69 9.88
N ALA A 200 -1.80 -28.79 9.34
CA ALA A 200 -0.49 -28.47 9.90
C ALA A 200 -0.59 -27.65 11.20
N ASP A 201 -1.61 -26.79 11.33
CA ASP A 201 -1.84 -25.98 12.55
C ASP A 201 -2.43 -26.78 13.72
N LYS A 202 -3.10 -27.90 13.46
CA LYS A 202 -3.59 -28.77 14.54
C LYS A 202 -2.46 -29.47 15.30
N ALA A 203 -1.32 -29.70 14.65
CA ALA A 203 -0.15 -30.34 15.27
C ALA A 203 0.68 -29.37 16.14
N SER A 204 0.42 -28.07 16.07
CA SER A 204 1.09 -27.04 16.89
C SER A 204 0.24 -26.58 18.08
N LEU A 205 -0.96 -27.14 18.26
CA LEU A 205 -1.89 -26.82 19.36
C LEU A 205 -2.01 -27.94 20.43
N ASP A 206 -1.28 -29.06 20.23
CA ASP A 206 -1.05 -30.13 21.22
C ASP A 206 0.39 -30.01 21.80
#